data_2930086ee3c88ab2114ff8831a9494fa
#
_entry.id   2930086ee3c88ab2114ff8831a9494fa
#
_cell.length_a   1.000
_cell.length_b   1.000
_cell.length_c   1.000
_cell.angle_alpha   90.00
_cell.angle_beta   90.00
_cell.angle_gamma   90.00
#
_symmetry.space_group_name_H-M   'P 1'
#
loop_
_entity.id
_entity.type
_entity.pdbx_description
1 polymer ?
#
loop_
_entity_poly.entity_id
_entity_poly.type
_entity_poly.pdbx_seq_one_letter_code
_entity_poly.pdbx_strand_id
1 'polypeptide(L)'
;MEKKLNSNHLKIIAIIAMTIDHAADLIYPSFPAQPFPIALHIIGRLTAPIMWFFIAEGYHYTHNVKRYLLRLGIFAIISHFAYCFAFGMNFVPLKMGIFNQTSVMYPLFIAVLVLWLQDTEIRYKVLKHILIFVLVWSALPADWSCIAVLAIMGIYRHRGDLKKQTLVMMMWVLLYAVVSFFFVNKVYGIIELFVVLVYPLMNRYNGQRGSAKWLKWFFYIYYPAHLVVIGIIRIIMYGDISILF
;
A
#
# COMPACT_ATOMS: atom_id res chain seq x y z
N MET A 1 -23.27 13.25 -8.94
CA MET A 1 -23.39 12.24 -7.85
C MET A 1 -23.13 12.94 -6.53
N GLU A 2 -23.99 12.71 -5.54
CA GLU A 2 -23.87 13.33 -4.22
C GLU A 2 -22.63 12.81 -3.46
N LYS A 3 -21.76 13.72 -2.97
CA LYS A 3 -20.54 13.39 -2.26
C LYS A 3 -20.84 13.06 -0.79
N LYS A 4 -21.08 11.79 -0.51
CA LYS A 4 -21.51 11.31 0.82
C LYS A 4 -20.41 10.65 1.66
N LEU A 5 -19.27 10.30 1.07
CA LEU A 5 -18.21 9.58 1.77
C LEU A 5 -17.17 10.55 2.34
N ASN A 6 -16.87 10.44 3.62
CA ASN A 6 -15.75 11.12 4.25
C ASN A 6 -14.51 10.21 4.32
N SER A 7 -13.36 10.73 4.79
CA SER A 7 -12.12 9.96 4.85
C SER A 7 -12.20 8.73 5.76
N ASN A 8 -13.02 8.78 6.82
CA ASN A 8 -13.19 7.65 7.73
C ASN A 8 -13.92 6.49 7.03
N HIS A 9 -14.98 6.79 6.26
CA HIS A 9 -15.72 5.78 5.48
C HIS A 9 -14.81 5.08 4.46
N LEU A 10 -14.03 5.86 3.69
CA LEU A 10 -13.13 5.29 2.68
C LEU A 10 -12.04 4.41 3.32
N LYS A 11 -11.49 4.84 4.45
CA LYS A 11 -10.48 4.06 5.16
C LYS A 11 -11.04 2.77 5.75
N ILE A 12 -12.28 2.78 6.25
CA ILE A 12 -12.97 1.56 6.70
C ILE A 12 -13.16 0.59 5.52
N ILE A 13 -13.61 1.10 4.36
CA ILE A 13 -13.71 0.29 3.13
C ILE A 13 -12.35 -0.33 2.78
N ALA A 14 -11.27 0.46 2.83
CA ALA A 14 -9.92 -0.03 2.57
C ALA A 14 -9.50 -1.16 3.54
N ILE A 15 -9.79 -1.01 4.85
CA ILE A 15 -9.48 -2.05 5.85
C ILE A 15 -10.25 -3.34 5.57
N ILE A 16 -11.54 -3.25 5.30
CA ILE A 16 -12.37 -4.43 4.99
C ILE A 16 -11.84 -5.11 3.74
N ALA A 17 -11.58 -4.35 2.67
CA ALA A 17 -11.04 -4.87 1.42
C ALA A 17 -9.68 -5.55 1.63
N MET A 18 -8.78 -4.95 2.41
CA MET A 18 -7.48 -5.51 2.75
C MET A 18 -7.58 -6.82 3.52
N THR A 19 -8.50 -6.88 4.49
CA THR A 19 -8.71 -8.10 5.29
C THR A 19 -9.24 -9.24 4.43
N ILE A 20 -10.14 -8.94 3.49
CA ILE A 20 -10.66 -9.92 2.52
C ILE A 20 -9.52 -10.43 1.62
N ASP A 21 -8.68 -9.54 1.11
CA ASP A 21 -7.55 -9.89 0.23
C ASP A 21 -6.55 -10.82 0.90
N HIS A 22 -6.08 -10.44 2.10
CA HIS A 22 -5.11 -11.25 2.83
C HIS A 22 -5.71 -12.57 3.37
N ALA A 23 -7.00 -12.60 3.70
CA ALA A 23 -7.68 -13.85 4.01
C ALA A 23 -7.82 -14.74 2.77
N ALA A 24 -8.04 -14.16 1.60
CA ALA A 24 -8.06 -14.89 0.33
C ALA A 24 -6.69 -15.48 0.00
N ASP A 25 -5.59 -14.73 0.19
CA ASP A 25 -4.23 -15.24 0.03
C ASP A 25 -3.94 -16.44 0.93
N LEU A 26 -4.45 -16.41 2.17
CA LEU A 26 -4.30 -17.51 3.12
C LEU A 26 -5.07 -18.77 2.68
N ILE A 27 -6.33 -18.61 2.24
CA ILE A 27 -7.23 -19.73 1.93
C ILE A 27 -7.00 -20.26 0.52
N TYR A 28 -6.63 -19.37 -0.41
CA TYR A 28 -6.42 -19.66 -1.83
C TYR A 28 -5.04 -19.22 -2.31
N PRO A 29 -3.96 -19.86 -1.82
CA PRO A 29 -2.60 -19.44 -2.16
C PRO A 29 -2.33 -19.57 -3.67
N SER A 30 -1.38 -18.77 -4.16
CA SER A 30 -0.92 -18.79 -5.56
C SER A 30 -1.94 -18.29 -6.60
N PHE A 31 -2.95 -17.52 -6.21
CA PHE A 31 -3.94 -16.89 -7.11
C PHE A 31 -4.58 -17.87 -8.09
N PRO A 32 -5.33 -18.86 -7.62
CA PRO A 32 -5.98 -19.82 -8.50
C PRO A 32 -6.98 -19.13 -9.43
N ALA A 33 -7.02 -19.56 -10.70
CA ALA A 33 -7.88 -19.00 -11.73
C ALA A 33 -9.36 -19.46 -11.57
N GLN A 34 -9.93 -19.26 -10.37
CA GLN A 34 -11.31 -19.57 -10.04
C GLN A 34 -12.10 -18.28 -9.78
N PRO A 35 -13.38 -18.20 -10.16
CA PRO A 35 -14.15 -16.95 -10.05
C PRO A 35 -14.23 -16.39 -8.64
N PHE A 36 -14.41 -17.24 -7.62
CA PHE A 36 -14.58 -16.77 -6.24
C PHE A 36 -13.30 -16.18 -5.64
N PRO A 37 -12.12 -16.84 -5.65
CA PRO A 37 -10.86 -16.23 -5.23
C PRO A 37 -10.54 -14.94 -5.99
N ILE A 38 -10.73 -14.93 -7.32
CA ILE A 38 -10.51 -13.73 -8.14
C ILE A 38 -11.38 -12.57 -7.66
N ALA A 39 -12.66 -12.81 -7.37
CA ALA A 39 -13.56 -11.75 -6.87
C ALA A 39 -13.10 -11.19 -5.53
N LEU A 40 -12.59 -12.02 -4.60
CA LEU A 40 -12.05 -11.57 -3.31
C LEU A 40 -10.81 -10.68 -3.51
N HIS A 41 -9.89 -11.08 -4.39
CA HIS A 41 -8.72 -10.28 -4.71
C HIS A 41 -9.05 -8.97 -5.44
N ILE A 42 -10.07 -8.96 -6.32
CA ILE A 42 -10.55 -7.73 -6.95
C ILE A 42 -11.08 -6.74 -5.89
N ILE A 43 -11.82 -7.22 -4.88
CA ILE A 43 -12.23 -6.38 -3.76
C ILE A 43 -11.00 -5.81 -3.04
N GLY A 44 -9.99 -6.62 -2.81
CA GLY A 44 -8.72 -6.25 -2.19
C GLY A 44 -8.01 -5.09 -2.88
N ARG A 45 -8.10 -5.01 -4.21
CA ARG A 45 -7.46 -3.94 -5.00
C ARG A 45 -7.96 -2.52 -4.67
N LEU A 46 -9.05 -2.36 -3.96
CA LEU A 46 -9.51 -1.06 -3.48
C LEU A 46 -8.61 -0.48 -2.37
N THR A 47 -7.87 -1.32 -1.65
CA THR A 47 -7.08 -0.92 -0.47
C THR A 47 -5.94 0.04 -0.82
N ALA A 48 -5.05 -0.37 -1.70
CA ALA A 48 -3.83 0.37 -2.01
C ALA A 48 -4.12 1.79 -2.53
N PRO A 49 -4.98 1.99 -3.55
CA PRO A 49 -5.24 3.32 -4.10
C PRO A 49 -5.91 4.27 -3.09
N ILE A 50 -6.80 3.77 -2.22
CA ILE A 50 -7.38 4.58 -1.13
C ILE A 50 -6.29 5.02 -0.16
N MET A 51 -5.41 4.12 0.23
CA MET A 51 -4.32 4.43 1.16
C MET A 51 -3.30 5.39 0.53
N TRP A 52 -2.92 5.21 -0.74
CA TRP A 52 -2.03 6.12 -1.45
C TRP A 52 -2.59 7.54 -1.51
N PHE A 53 -3.87 7.67 -1.83
CA PHE A 53 -4.55 8.96 -1.81
C PHE A 53 -4.46 9.61 -0.42
N PHE A 54 -4.75 8.85 0.66
CA PHE A 54 -4.69 9.41 2.02
C PHE A 54 -3.27 9.63 2.55
N ILE A 55 -2.25 8.99 2.01
CA ILE A 55 -0.85 9.34 2.30
C ILE A 55 -0.52 10.71 1.68
N ALA A 56 -0.90 10.96 0.42
CA ALA A 56 -0.70 12.25 -0.24
C ALA A 56 -1.47 13.38 0.48
N GLU A 57 -2.75 13.17 0.83
CA GLU A 57 -3.54 14.12 1.61
C GLU A 57 -2.97 14.31 3.02
N GLY A 58 -2.53 13.24 3.67
CA GLY A 58 -1.89 13.28 4.99
C GLY A 58 -0.61 14.11 4.99
N TYR A 59 0.20 14.01 3.96
CA TYR A 59 1.38 14.85 3.79
C TYR A 59 0.98 16.33 3.61
N HIS A 60 0.00 16.62 2.77
CA HIS A 60 -0.46 17.99 2.53
C HIS A 60 -0.99 18.67 3.81
N TYR A 61 -1.78 17.96 4.61
CA TYR A 61 -2.41 18.54 5.81
C TYR A 61 -1.57 18.43 7.08
N THR A 62 -0.39 17.82 7.03
CA THR A 62 0.40 17.67 8.25
C THR A 62 1.17 18.96 8.58
N HIS A 63 1.02 19.43 9.83
CA HIS A 63 1.82 20.56 10.34
C HIS A 63 3.22 20.12 10.79
N ASN A 64 3.48 18.80 10.96
CA ASN A 64 4.77 18.29 11.41
C ASN A 64 5.14 17.01 10.66
N VAL A 65 5.83 17.20 9.53
CA VAL A 65 6.27 16.11 8.66
C VAL A 65 7.21 15.16 9.38
N LYS A 66 8.10 15.65 10.26
CA LYS A 66 9.04 14.80 11.02
C LYS A 66 8.30 13.81 11.92
N ARG A 67 7.26 14.27 12.65
CA ARG A 67 6.40 13.38 13.45
C ARG A 67 5.58 12.42 12.58
N TYR A 68 5.21 12.83 11.38
CA TYR A 68 4.49 11.96 10.45
C TYR A 68 5.41 10.85 9.94
N LEU A 69 6.62 11.19 9.51
CA LEU A 69 7.66 10.26 9.09
C LEU A 69 8.03 9.28 10.21
N LEU A 70 8.24 9.79 11.44
CA LEU A 70 8.57 8.93 12.59
C LEU A 70 7.49 7.86 12.83
N ARG A 71 6.20 8.25 12.78
CA ARG A 71 5.11 7.26 12.92
C ARG A 71 5.12 6.23 11.81
N LEU A 72 5.20 6.68 10.54
CA LEU A 72 5.23 5.76 9.40
C LEU A 72 6.44 4.84 9.46
N GLY A 73 7.62 5.35 9.82
CA GLY A 73 8.84 4.56 9.96
C GLY A 73 8.73 3.49 11.06
N ILE A 74 8.24 3.85 12.25
CA ILE A 74 8.03 2.88 13.34
C ILE A 74 7.06 1.78 12.88
N PHE A 75 5.91 2.16 12.28
CA PHE A 75 4.94 1.18 11.83
C PHE A 75 5.42 0.40 10.59
N ALA A 76 6.30 0.96 9.75
CA ALA A 76 6.93 0.21 8.67
C ALA A 76 7.81 -0.93 9.22
N ILE A 77 8.59 -0.67 10.28
CA ILE A 77 9.42 -1.69 10.95
C ILE A 77 8.53 -2.77 11.59
N ILE A 78 7.55 -2.38 12.39
CA ILE A 78 6.64 -3.33 13.05
C ILE A 78 5.91 -4.17 12.01
N SER A 79 5.42 -3.52 10.94
CA SER A 79 4.67 -4.19 9.88
C SER A 79 5.53 -5.10 9.02
N HIS A 80 6.84 -4.85 8.90
CA HIS A 80 7.76 -5.75 8.23
C HIS A 80 7.76 -7.13 8.91
N PHE A 81 7.97 -7.17 10.22
CA PHE A 81 7.96 -8.43 10.97
C PHE A 81 6.60 -9.11 10.94
N ALA A 82 5.51 -8.35 11.09
CA ALA A 82 4.16 -8.89 11.00
C ALA A 82 3.85 -9.47 9.61
N TYR A 83 4.35 -8.83 8.54
CA TYR A 83 4.18 -9.26 7.15
C TYR A 83 4.96 -10.55 6.90
N CYS A 84 6.25 -10.60 7.27
CA CYS A 84 7.05 -11.80 7.14
C CYS A 84 6.45 -12.97 7.92
N PHE A 85 5.94 -12.72 9.13
CA PHE A 85 5.24 -13.72 9.93
C PHE A 85 3.95 -14.20 9.26
N ALA A 86 3.13 -13.29 8.70
CA ALA A 86 1.88 -13.65 8.02
C ALA A 86 2.11 -14.55 6.83
N PHE A 87 3.09 -14.23 5.99
CA PHE A 87 3.33 -14.94 4.71
C PHE A 87 4.45 -15.98 4.79
N GLY A 88 4.97 -16.28 5.98
CA GLY A 88 6.02 -17.27 6.15
C GLY A 88 7.35 -16.91 5.48
N MET A 89 7.68 -15.62 5.50
CA MET A 89 8.89 -15.11 4.84
C MET A 89 10.02 -14.91 5.84
N ASN A 90 11.27 -14.92 5.35
CA ASN A 90 12.42 -14.62 6.17
C ASN A 90 12.41 -13.14 6.59
N PHE A 91 12.79 -12.85 7.84
CA PHE A 91 12.88 -11.48 8.36
C PHE A 91 14.02 -10.65 7.74
N VAL A 92 14.97 -11.29 7.07
CA VAL A 92 16.02 -10.58 6.33
C VAL A 92 15.51 -10.27 4.92
N PRO A 93 15.31 -8.99 4.56
CA PRO A 93 14.86 -8.62 3.22
C PRO A 93 15.80 -9.15 2.13
N LEU A 94 15.25 -9.46 0.97
CA LEU A 94 15.96 -9.98 -0.21
C LEU A 94 16.52 -11.40 -0.09
N LYS A 95 16.43 -12.07 1.07
CA LYS A 95 16.91 -13.45 1.25
C LYS A 95 16.09 -14.47 0.45
N MET A 96 14.79 -14.22 0.25
CA MET A 96 13.88 -15.14 -0.47
C MET A 96 13.49 -14.65 -1.87
N GLY A 97 14.00 -13.51 -2.31
CA GLY A 97 13.67 -12.94 -3.62
C GLY A 97 13.73 -11.42 -3.65
N ILE A 98 13.29 -10.82 -4.75
CA ILE A 98 13.34 -9.38 -4.97
C ILE A 98 11.97 -8.72 -4.71
N PHE A 99 10.86 -9.44 -4.95
CA PHE A 99 9.51 -8.88 -4.86
C PHE A 99 8.81 -9.31 -3.57
N ASN A 100 7.96 -8.44 -3.05
CA ASN A 100 7.07 -8.70 -1.91
C ASN A 100 7.80 -9.19 -0.64
N GLN A 101 9.00 -8.67 -0.36
CA GLN A 101 9.81 -9.08 0.79
C GLN A 101 9.52 -8.26 2.06
N THR A 102 8.73 -7.20 1.97
CA THR A 102 8.31 -6.37 3.11
C THR A 102 6.96 -5.73 2.84
N SER A 103 6.32 -5.27 3.91
CA SER A 103 4.97 -4.72 3.89
C SER A 103 4.86 -3.41 3.09
N VAL A 104 3.64 -3.10 2.62
CA VAL A 104 3.29 -1.83 1.96
C VAL A 104 3.58 -0.59 2.83
N MET A 105 3.68 -0.73 4.14
CA MET A 105 4.01 0.41 5.03
C MET A 105 5.38 1.02 4.74
N TYR A 106 6.33 0.24 4.25
CA TYR A 106 7.65 0.74 3.86
C TYR A 106 7.58 1.72 2.69
N PRO A 107 7.00 1.39 1.51
CA PRO A 107 6.87 2.35 0.42
C PRO A 107 5.98 3.55 0.77
N LEU A 108 4.99 3.43 1.67
CA LEU A 108 4.24 4.58 2.16
C LEU A 108 5.12 5.55 2.97
N PHE A 109 6.02 5.02 3.81
CA PHE A 109 7.03 5.82 4.51
C PHE A 109 8.00 6.50 3.54
N ILE A 110 8.54 5.76 2.56
CA ILE A 110 9.44 6.29 1.54
C ILE A 110 8.75 7.37 0.70
N ALA A 111 7.47 7.21 0.34
CA ALA A 111 6.73 8.20 -0.41
C ALA A 111 6.66 9.55 0.33
N VAL A 112 6.36 9.53 1.62
CA VAL A 112 6.33 10.77 2.43
C VAL A 112 7.73 11.38 2.55
N LEU A 113 8.77 10.55 2.69
CA LEU A 113 10.16 11.02 2.73
C LEU A 113 10.57 11.68 1.41
N VAL A 114 10.19 11.10 0.28
CA VAL A 114 10.45 11.65 -1.06
C VAL A 114 9.70 12.96 -1.26
N LEU A 115 8.41 13.04 -0.88
CA LEU A 115 7.63 14.29 -0.96
C LEU A 115 8.28 15.38 -0.11
N TRP A 116 8.70 15.06 1.12
CA TRP A 116 9.40 16.02 1.98
C TRP A 116 10.73 16.47 1.39
N LEU A 117 11.49 15.55 0.80
CA LEU A 117 12.74 15.88 0.13
C LEU A 117 12.51 16.76 -1.10
N GLN A 118 11.43 16.55 -1.86
CA GLN A 118 11.06 17.40 -3.00
C GLN A 118 10.76 18.84 -2.59
N ASP A 119 10.07 19.03 -1.46
CA ASP A 119 9.69 20.33 -0.93
C ASP A 119 10.84 21.03 -0.16
N THR A 120 11.92 20.29 0.18
CA THR A 120 13.06 20.84 0.90
C THR A 120 14.03 21.48 -0.08
N GLU A 121 14.48 22.70 0.20
CA GLU A 121 15.54 23.34 -0.55
C GLU A 121 16.90 22.72 -0.23
N ILE A 122 17.51 22.09 -1.22
CA ILE A 122 18.87 21.54 -1.13
C ILE A 122 19.74 22.26 -2.13
N ARG A 123 20.89 22.78 -1.67
CA ARG A 123 21.86 23.53 -2.48
C ARG A 123 22.28 22.78 -3.74
N TYR A 124 22.50 21.48 -3.64
CA TYR A 124 22.95 20.64 -4.75
C TYR A 124 21.75 19.89 -5.37
N LYS A 125 21.19 20.44 -6.47
CA LYS A 125 20.02 19.86 -7.15
C LYS A 125 20.26 18.43 -7.64
N VAL A 126 21.46 18.16 -8.19
CA VAL A 126 21.81 16.82 -8.68
C VAL A 126 21.78 15.80 -7.54
N LEU A 127 22.38 16.13 -6.38
CA LEU A 127 22.36 15.25 -5.20
C LEU A 127 20.91 14.97 -4.74
N LYS A 128 20.05 15.98 -4.76
CA LYS A 128 18.62 15.83 -4.43
C LYS A 128 17.95 14.78 -5.34
N HIS A 129 18.18 14.86 -6.66
CA HIS A 129 17.59 13.89 -7.60
C HIS A 129 18.16 12.48 -7.42
N ILE A 130 19.45 12.35 -7.14
CA ILE A 130 20.10 11.07 -6.83
C ILE A 130 19.48 10.46 -5.57
N LEU A 131 19.31 11.25 -4.50
CA LEU A 131 18.68 10.78 -3.26
C LEU A 131 17.24 10.32 -3.48
N ILE A 132 16.44 11.08 -4.22
CA ILE A 132 15.07 10.70 -4.59
C ILE A 132 15.08 9.39 -5.38
N PHE A 133 15.96 9.26 -6.37
CA PHE A 133 16.09 8.05 -7.16
C PHE A 133 16.40 6.83 -6.28
N VAL A 134 17.42 6.93 -5.43
CA VAL A 134 17.82 5.85 -4.51
C VAL A 134 16.66 5.48 -3.56
N LEU A 135 15.97 6.46 -3.00
CA LEU A 135 14.82 6.22 -2.12
C LEU A 135 13.67 5.51 -2.85
N VAL A 136 13.32 5.94 -4.05
CA VAL A 136 12.27 5.30 -4.85
C VAL A 136 12.62 3.83 -5.12
N TRP A 137 13.85 3.56 -5.56
CA TRP A 137 14.29 2.20 -5.85
C TRP A 137 14.48 1.33 -4.60
N SER A 138 14.76 1.93 -3.43
CA SER A 138 14.81 1.17 -2.18
C SER A 138 13.48 0.49 -1.82
N ALA A 139 12.36 1.00 -2.35
CA ALA A 139 11.05 0.41 -2.16
C ALA A 139 10.76 -0.79 -3.08
N LEU A 140 11.67 -1.14 -4.01
CA LEU A 140 11.48 -2.24 -4.97
C LEU A 140 11.09 -3.57 -4.29
N PRO A 141 11.70 -4.00 -3.17
CA PRO A 141 11.37 -5.28 -2.54
C PRO A 141 10.09 -5.25 -1.70
N ALA A 142 9.38 -4.15 -1.62
CA ALA A 142 8.16 -4.06 -0.83
C ALA A 142 6.91 -4.50 -1.61
N ASP A 143 5.86 -4.83 -0.89
CA ASP A 143 4.52 -4.97 -1.47
C ASP A 143 4.13 -3.66 -2.19
N TRP A 144 3.62 -3.77 -3.41
CA TRP A 144 3.42 -2.68 -4.37
C TRP A 144 4.72 -1.95 -4.81
N SER A 145 5.89 -2.42 -4.41
CA SER A 145 7.19 -1.99 -4.91
C SER A 145 7.38 -0.45 -4.93
N CYS A 146 8.28 0.04 -5.74
CA CYS A 146 8.47 1.48 -6.02
C CYS A 146 7.24 2.11 -6.70
N ILE A 147 6.34 1.33 -7.26
CA ILE A 147 5.10 1.77 -7.88
C ILE A 147 4.22 2.56 -6.89
N ALA A 148 4.10 2.10 -5.64
CA ALA A 148 3.37 2.84 -4.62
C ALA A 148 3.94 4.24 -4.40
N VAL A 149 5.27 4.37 -4.35
CA VAL A 149 5.95 5.66 -4.18
C VAL A 149 5.66 6.59 -5.36
N LEU A 150 5.80 6.09 -6.59
CA LEU A 150 5.60 6.85 -7.83
C LEU A 150 4.13 7.25 -8.01
N ALA A 151 3.19 6.36 -7.68
CA ALA A 151 1.77 6.65 -7.69
C ALA A 151 1.41 7.76 -6.68
N ILE A 152 1.92 7.68 -5.44
CA ILE A 152 1.68 8.71 -4.41
C ILE A 152 2.24 10.07 -4.84
N MET A 153 3.45 10.10 -5.40
CA MET A 153 4.04 11.33 -5.96
C MET A 153 3.13 11.93 -7.05
N GLY A 154 2.62 11.10 -7.95
CA GLY A 154 1.71 11.51 -9.02
C GLY A 154 0.37 12.02 -8.49
N ILE A 155 -0.21 11.33 -7.51
CA ILE A 155 -1.45 11.73 -6.82
C ILE A 155 -1.26 13.09 -6.14
N TYR A 156 -0.15 13.28 -5.43
CA TYR A 156 0.16 14.55 -4.77
C TYR A 156 0.32 15.70 -5.77
N ARG A 157 1.05 15.49 -6.85
CA ARG A 157 1.29 16.48 -7.90
C ARG A 157 0.00 16.97 -8.59
N HIS A 158 -0.98 16.09 -8.73
CA HIS A 158 -2.27 16.38 -9.35
C HIS A 158 -3.39 16.57 -8.34
N ARG A 159 -3.04 16.96 -7.12
CA ARG A 159 -4.00 17.19 -6.03
C ARG A 159 -5.11 18.15 -6.48
N GLY A 160 -6.35 17.79 -6.16
CA GLY A 160 -7.55 18.55 -6.56
C GLY A 160 -8.17 18.11 -7.90
N ASP A 161 -7.46 17.34 -8.73
CA ASP A 161 -7.98 16.79 -9.99
C ASP A 161 -8.02 15.26 -9.92
N LEU A 162 -9.15 14.72 -9.44
CA LEU A 162 -9.31 13.28 -9.25
C LEU A 162 -9.10 12.48 -10.54
N LYS A 163 -9.47 13.03 -11.71
CA LYS A 163 -9.27 12.33 -12.99
C LYS A 163 -7.79 12.16 -13.29
N LYS A 164 -6.99 13.23 -13.15
CA LYS A 164 -5.53 13.16 -13.36
C LYS A 164 -4.86 12.30 -12.30
N GLN A 165 -5.28 12.39 -11.05
CA GLN A 165 -4.77 11.53 -9.97
C GLN A 165 -4.98 10.04 -10.31
N THR A 166 -6.19 9.68 -10.74
CA THR A 166 -6.50 8.30 -11.14
C THR A 166 -5.73 7.89 -12.40
N LEU A 167 -5.62 8.76 -13.40
CA LEU A 167 -4.89 8.45 -14.62
C LEU A 167 -3.41 8.16 -14.35
N VAL A 168 -2.73 9.00 -13.58
CA VAL A 168 -1.32 8.80 -13.23
C VAL A 168 -1.13 7.55 -12.38
N MET A 169 -2.03 7.30 -11.44
CA MET A 169 -2.03 6.07 -10.64
C MET A 169 -2.17 4.85 -11.55
N MET A 170 -3.14 4.83 -12.46
CA MET A 170 -3.36 3.70 -13.37
C MET A 170 -2.19 3.48 -14.33
N MET A 171 -1.48 4.54 -14.74
CA MET A 171 -0.26 4.42 -15.55
C MET A 171 0.81 3.59 -14.82
N TRP A 172 1.05 3.86 -13.55
CA TRP A 172 2.01 3.10 -12.73
C TRP A 172 1.51 1.69 -12.40
N VAL A 173 0.22 1.54 -12.11
CA VAL A 173 -0.39 0.23 -11.89
C VAL A 173 -0.33 -0.65 -13.13
N LEU A 174 -0.52 -0.09 -14.32
CA LEU A 174 -0.38 -0.83 -15.58
C LEU A 174 1.03 -1.39 -15.74
N LEU A 175 2.06 -0.58 -15.44
CA LEU A 175 3.45 -1.06 -15.45
C LEU A 175 3.64 -2.21 -14.44
N TYR A 176 3.12 -2.05 -13.22
CA TYR A 176 3.18 -3.11 -12.21
C TYR A 176 2.45 -4.38 -12.64
N ALA A 177 1.26 -4.23 -13.22
CA ALA A 177 0.46 -5.33 -13.74
C ALA A 177 1.20 -6.11 -14.86
N VAL A 178 1.88 -5.41 -15.76
CA VAL A 178 2.70 -6.02 -16.82
C VAL A 178 3.86 -6.80 -16.21
N VAL A 179 4.62 -6.20 -15.30
CA VAL A 179 5.73 -6.88 -14.61
C VAL A 179 5.21 -8.09 -13.85
N SER A 180 4.15 -7.94 -13.09
CA SER A 180 3.54 -9.03 -12.31
C SER A 180 3.04 -10.18 -13.20
N PHE A 181 2.44 -9.86 -14.35
CA PHE A 181 1.95 -10.84 -15.30
C PHE A 181 3.06 -11.75 -15.86
N PHE A 182 4.22 -11.16 -16.17
CA PHE A 182 5.33 -11.92 -16.76
C PHE A 182 6.25 -12.58 -15.73
N PHE A 183 6.44 -11.98 -14.55
CA PHE A 183 7.46 -12.37 -13.58
C PHE A 183 6.93 -12.93 -12.26
N VAL A 184 5.63 -12.76 -11.96
CA VAL A 184 5.04 -13.27 -10.72
C VAL A 184 3.94 -14.29 -11.01
N ASN A 185 2.77 -13.84 -11.44
CA ASN A 185 1.63 -14.70 -11.78
C ASN A 185 0.69 -13.97 -12.75
N LYS A 186 0.23 -14.67 -13.80
CA LYS A 186 -0.64 -14.06 -14.84
C LYS A 186 -1.97 -13.57 -14.27
N VAL A 187 -2.61 -14.36 -13.39
CA VAL A 187 -3.88 -13.98 -12.77
C VAL A 187 -3.69 -12.77 -11.88
N TYR A 188 -2.64 -12.75 -11.06
CA TYR A 188 -2.27 -11.63 -10.22
C TYR A 188 -2.09 -10.35 -11.04
N GLY A 189 -1.30 -10.39 -12.12
CA GLY A 189 -1.09 -9.22 -12.99
C GLY A 189 -2.38 -8.67 -13.60
N ILE A 190 -3.34 -9.53 -13.98
CA ILE A 190 -4.65 -9.09 -14.48
C ILE A 190 -5.49 -8.45 -13.36
N ILE A 191 -5.49 -9.03 -12.17
CA ILE A 191 -6.25 -8.52 -11.01
C ILE A 191 -5.80 -7.11 -10.64
N GLU A 192 -4.52 -6.76 -10.80
CA GLU A 192 -4.02 -5.40 -10.49
C GLU A 192 -4.74 -4.30 -11.29
N LEU A 193 -5.20 -4.57 -12.50
CA LEU A 193 -5.91 -3.59 -13.31
C LEU A 193 -7.25 -3.16 -12.69
N PHE A 194 -7.82 -3.96 -11.81
CA PHE A 194 -9.08 -3.64 -11.10
C PHE A 194 -8.93 -2.54 -10.03
N VAL A 195 -7.73 -2.05 -9.77
CA VAL A 195 -7.49 -0.81 -9.01
C VAL A 195 -8.35 0.35 -9.54
N VAL A 196 -8.70 0.37 -10.83
CA VAL A 196 -9.58 1.38 -11.43
C VAL A 196 -10.94 1.48 -10.74
N LEU A 197 -11.42 0.40 -10.12
CA LEU A 197 -12.70 0.37 -9.39
C LEU A 197 -12.72 1.30 -8.16
N VAL A 198 -11.58 1.83 -7.75
CA VAL A 198 -11.53 2.87 -6.70
C VAL A 198 -12.13 4.20 -7.18
N TYR A 199 -12.11 4.49 -8.48
CA TYR A 199 -12.55 5.78 -9.03
C TYR A 199 -13.98 6.18 -8.62
N PRO A 200 -15.02 5.33 -8.76
CA PRO A 200 -16.37 5.68 -8.35
C PRO A 200 -16.50 5.92 -6.83
N LEU A 201 -15.69 5.25 -6.00
CA LEU A 201 -15.65 5.49 -4.55
C LEU A 201 -15.02 6.85 -4.24
N MET A 202 -13.86 7.14 -4.83
CA MET A 202 -13.15 8.40 -4.65
C MET A 202 -13.97 9.59 -5.19
N ASN A 203 -14.74 9.42 -6.26
CA ASN A 203 -15.61 10.46 -6.78
C ASN A 203 -16.76 10.83 -5.83
N ARG A 204 -17.10 9.96 -4.87
CA ARG A 204 -18.07 10.22 -3.79
C ARG A 204 -17.44 10.85 -2.56
N TYR A 205 -16.12 11.04 -2.53
CA TYR A 205 -15.44 11.65 -1.42
C TYR A 205 -15.77 13.14 -1.32
N ASN A 206 -16.17 13.58 -0.11
CA ASN A 206 -16.61 14.95 0.15
C ASN A 206 -15.49 15.90 0.62
N GLY A 207 -14.24 15.43 0.68
CA GLY A 207 -13.11 16.23 1.14
C GLY A 207 -13.01 16.33 2.67
N GLN A 208 -13.93 15.75 3.45
CA GLN A 208 -13.97 15.89 4.90
C GLN A 208 -13.31 14.72 5.63
N ARG A 209 -12.69 15.03 6.77
CA ARG A 209 -11.96 14.02 7.56
C ARG A 209 -12.87 13.03 8.29
N GLY A 210 -14.09 13.39 8.60
CA GLY A 210 -14.95 12.64 9.52
C GLY A 210 -14.62 12.91 11.03
N SER A 211 -15.55 12.59 11.91
CA SER A 211 -15.51 12.97 13.34
C SER A 211 -14.67 12.02 14.20
N ALA A 212 -14.51 10.77 13.81
CA ALA A 212 -13.84 9.74 14.62
C ALA A 212 -12.30 9.89 14.60
N LYS A 213 -11.76 10.70 15.53
CA LYS A 213 -10.32 10.98 15.65
C LYS A 213 -9.48 9.75 16.01
N TRP A 214 -10.05 8.79 16.75
CA TRP A 214 -9.39 7.56 17.19
C TRP A 214 -9.06 6.62 16.02
N LEU A 215 -9.82 6.67 14.93
CA LEU A 215 -9.57 5.86 13.72
C LEU A 215 -8.16 6.06 13.15
N LYS A 216 -7.53 7.22 13.40
CA LYS A 216 -6.14 7.43 12.99
C LYS A 216 -5.18 6.38 13.58
N TRP A 217 -5.26 6.13 14.88
CA TRP A 217 -4.41 5.14 15.54
C TRP A 217 -4.86 3.72 15.26
N PHE A 218 -6.19 3.51 15.16
CA PHE A 218 -6.75 2.24 14.77
C PHE A 218 -6.16 1.72 13.45
N PHE A 219 -6.04 2.54 12.42
CA PHE A 219 -5.43 2.14 11.15
C PHE A 219 -3.98 1.72 11.27
N TYR A 220 -3.19 2.43 12.05
CA TYR A 220 -1.78 2.07 12.27
C TYR A 220 -1.63 0.75 13.01
N ILE A 221 -2.45 0.51 14.04
CA ILE A 221 -2.38 -0.70 14.87
C ILE A 221 -3.01 -1.88 14.15
N TYR A 222 -4.13 -1.66 13.47
CA TYR A 222 -4.87 -2.73 12.77
C TYR A 222 -4.00 -3.42 11.71
N TYR A 223 -3.20 -2.64 10.95
CA TYR A 223 -2.41 -3.19 9.87
C TYR A 223 -1.43 -4.29 10.33
N PRO A 224 -0.52 -4.09 11.28
CA PRO A 224 0.30 -5.19 11.77
C PRO A 224 -0.50 -6.24 12.56
N ALA A 225 -1.54 -5.85 13.31
CA ALA A 225 -2.30 -6.77 14.13
C ALA A 225 -3.04 -7.83 13.29
N HIS A 226 -3.74 -7.44 12.20
CA HIS A 226 -4.43 -8.41 11.35
C HIS A 226 -3.45 -9.36 10.65
N LEU A 227 -2.25 -8.89 10.27
CA LEU A 227 -1.20 -9.73 9.71
C LEU A 227 -0.71 -10.78 10.73
N VAL A 228 -0.54 -10.40 11.99
CA VAL A 228 -0.21 -11.36 13.05
C VAL A 228 -1.30 -12.41 13.20
N VAL A 229 -2.58 -12.01 13.18
CA VAL A 229 -3.71 -12.96 13.23
C VAL A 229 -3.67 -13.92 12.03
N ILE A 230 -3.42 -13.42 10.82
CA ILE A 230 -3.28 -14.24 9.62
C ILE A 230 -2.11 -15.23 9.77
N GLY A 231 -0.97 -14.80 10.27
CA GLY A 231 0.17 -15.68 10.52
C GLY A 231 -0.12 -16.79 11.52
N ILE A 232 -0.84 -16.47 12.60
CA ILE A 232 -1.30 -17.49 13.58
C ILE A 232 -2.23 -18.51 12.91
N ILE A 233 -3.23 -18.04 12.14
CA ILE A 233 -4.16 -18.93 11.43
C ILE A 233 -3.39 -19.77 10.40
N ARG A 234 -2.42 -19.20 9.68
CA ARG A 234 -1.57 -19.95 8.73
C ARG A 234 -0.85 -21.10 9.44
N ILE A 235 -0.25 -20.86 10.59
CA ILE A 235 0.45 -21.91 11.35
C ILE A 235 -0.53 -23.00 11.80
N ILE A 236 -1.73 -22.63 12.25
CA ILE A 236 -2.76 -23.61 12.66
C ILE A 236 -3.23 -24.46 11.47
N MET A 237 -3.39 -23.83 10.28
CA MET A 237 -3.92 -24.53 9.09
C MET A 237 -2.87 -25.41 8.41
N TYR A 238 -1.62 -24.93 8.35
CA TYR A 238 -0.58 -25.55 7.52
C TYR A 238 0.60 -26.14 8.33
N GLY A 239 0.66 -25.89 9.65
CA GLY A 239 1.70 -26.45 10.53
C GLY A 239 3.11 -25.92 10.31
N ASP A 240 3.27 -24.82 9.56
CA ASP A 240 4.57 -24.33 9.13
C ASP A 240 5.10 -23.21 10.03
N ILE A 241 6.15 -23.52 10.81
CA ILE A 241 6.90 -22.57 11.64
C ILE A 241 8.31 -22.36 11.07
N SER A 242 8.75 -23.18 10.11
CA SER A 242 10.16 -23.32 9.70
C SER A 242 10.74 -22.14 8.91
N ILE A 243 9.94 -21.15 8.53
CA ILE A 243 10.33 -20.08 7.60
C ILE A 243 10.85 -18.83 8.30
N LEU A 244 10.71 -18.72 9.62
CA LEU A 244 11.07 -17.52 10.39
C LEU A 244 12.57 -17.38 10.68
N PHE A 245 13.38 -18.43 10.44
CA PHE A 245 14.81 -18.46 10.76
C PHE A 245 15.69 -18.86 9.58
#